data_419daca56869d679ebee6d5309a75a30
#
_entry.id   419daca56869d679ebee6d5309a75a30
#
_cell.length_a   1.000
_cell.length_b   1.000
_cell.length_c   1.000
_cell.angle_alpha   90.00
_cell.angle_beta   90.00
_cell.angle_gamma   90.00
#
_symmetry.space_group_name_H-M   'P 1'
#
loop_
_entity.id
_entity.type
_entity.pdbx_description
1 polymer ?
#
loop_
_entity_poly.entity_id
_entity_poly.type
_entity_poly.pdbx_seq_one_letter_code
_entity_poly.pdbx_strand_id
1 'polypeptide(L)'
;MNEWTKKSVEYAKNKDYLDQLFKVYTISKNHRRPLSDEKRKKIKDAIENKKYKELILACIDSEVFPIKDSYVGFLRKDKTAIDRNPEMVNRIADALIEMGYEEVIAAMERPAETNRQMGTVFTNWIDKGILGIKITKDREEFLNSSENMILNTNDKDRGEFARIYLGYGRNRGLDFLCRYNGKYIIGEAKFITSSGGNQGNQLDSAMTIFTSIKTTTKYEVIPIAILDGILYLEGNNQMYQTIKRNNNDVMSALFLRDFIYQL
;
A
#
# COMPACT_ATOMS: atom_id res chain seq x y z
N MET A 1 -15.78 18.09 10.48
CA MET A 1 -15.91 16.88 9.63
C MET A 1 -16.46 17.32 8.29
N ASN A 2 -15.75 17.05 7.23
CA ASN A 2 -16.16 17.30 5.85
C ASN A 2 -17.38 16.41 5.49
N GLU A 3 -18.16 16.83 4.48
CA GLU A 3 -19.36 16.13 4.01
C GLU A 3 -19.05 14.67 3.58
N TRP A 4 -17.97 14.46 2.84
CA TRP A 4 -17.57 13.15 2.35
C TRP A 4 -17.14 12.20 3.45
N THR A 5 -16.43 12.73 4.46
CA THR A 5 -16.11 11.98 5.68
C THR A 5 -17.39 11.58 6.43
N LYS A 6 -18.36 12.50 6.53
CA LYS A 6 -19.65 12.22 7.18
C LYS A 6 -20.42 11.11 6.44
N LYS A 7 -20.53 11.22 5.10
CA LYS A 7 -21.14 10.17 4.26
C LYS A 7 -20.45 8.82 4.46
N SER A 8 -19.11 8.79 4.53
CA SER A 8 -18.34 7.56 4.75
C SER A 8 -18.61 6.94 6.12
N VAL A 9 -18.65 7.74 7.17
CA VAL A 9 -18.98 7.29 8.54
C VAL A 9 -20.41 6.75 8.62
N GLU A 10 -21.37 7.43 8.00
CA GLU A 10 -22.76 6.99 7.97
C GLU A 10 -22.92 5.70 7.18
N TYR A 11 -22.24 5.59 6.04
CA TYR A 11 -22.30 4.38 5.21
C TYR A 11 -21.62 3.18 5.87
N ALA A 12 -20.59 3.40 6.67
CA ALA A 12 -19.92 2.33 7.43
C ALA A 12 -20.83 1.61 8.44
N LYS A 13 -21.99 2.18 8.76
CA LYS A 13 -23.02 1.55 9.62
C LYS A 13 -24.00 0.67 8.84
N ASN A 14 -23.98 0.70 7.51
CA ASN A 14 -24.89 -0.07 6.69
C ASN A 14 -24.52 -1.55 6.68
N LYS A 15 -25.53 -2.41 6.52
CA LYS A 15 -25.37 -3.87 6.55
C LYS A 15 -24.46 -4.41 5.44
N ASP A 16 -24.37 -3.74 4.32
CA ASP A 16 -23.62 -4.16 3.13
C ASP A 16 -22.26 -3.42 2.96
N TYR A 17 -21.85 -2.60 3.93
CA TYR A 17 -20.63 -1.79 3.81
C TYR A 17 -19.38 -2.63 3.46
N LEU A 18 -19.15 -3.73 4.19
CA LEU A 18 -18.00 -4.59 3.93
C LEU A 18 -18.11 -5.33 2.60
N ASP A 19 -19.32 -5.68 2.18
CA ASP A 19 -19.56 -6.32 0.88
C ASP A 19 -19.27 -5.35 -0.27
N GLN A 20 -19.63 -4.09 -0.13
CA GLN A 20 -19.29 -3.06 -1.11
C GLN A 20 -17.78 -2.77 -1.12
N LEU A 21 -17.14 -2.66 0.06
CA LEU A 21 -15.69 -2.52 0.15
C LEU A 21 -14.96 -3.70 -0.49
N PHE A 22 -15.47 -4.92 -0.36
CA PHE A 22 -14.87 -6.09 -0.97
C PHE A 22 -14.87 -6.02 -2.50
N LYS A 23 -15.80 -5.30 -3.13
CA LYS A 23 -15.79 -5.06 -4.58
C LYS A 23 -14.65 -4.12 -5.00
N VAL A 24 -14.26 -3.18 -4.13
CA VAL A 24 -13.10 -2.32 -4.32
C VAL A 24 -11.81 -3.07 -4.03
N TYR A 25 -11.73 -3.66 -2.84
CA TYR A 25 -10.54 -4.33 -2.30
C TYR A 25 -10.70 -5.84 -2.34
N THR A 26 -10.87 -6.39 -3.54
CA THR A 26 -11.02 -7.83 -3.74
C THR A 26 -9.74 -8.55 -3.36
N ILE A 27 -9.75 -9.24 -2.22
CA ILE A 27 -8.65 -10.10 -1.80
C ILE A 27 -8.75 -11.38 -2.61
N SER A 28 -7.79 -11.62 -3.51
CA SER A 28 -7.68 -12.92 -4.18
C SER A 28 -7.38 -14.01 -3.15
N LYS A 29 -7.89 -15.23 -3.39
CA LYS A 29 -7.48 -16.40 -2.59
C LYS A 29 -5.97 -16.40 -2.53
N ASN A 30 -5.43 -16.41 -1.30
CA ASN A 30 -4.00 -16.35 -1.05
C ASN A 30 -3.32 -17.54 -1.74
N HIS A 31 -2.74 -17.31 -2.90
CA HIS A 31 -1.91 -18.31 -3.54
C HIS A 31 -0.57 -18.37 -2.81
N ARG A 32 -0.20 -19.57 -2.36
CA ARG A 32 1.17 -19.84 -1.94
C ARG A 32 2.09 -19.43 -3.09
N ARG A 33 3.20 -18.81 -2.78
CA ARG A 33 4.25 -18.48 -3.75
C ARG A 33 5.30 -19.59 -3.69
N PRO A 34 5.24 -20.59 -4.57
CA PRO A 34 6.16 -21.70 -4.47
C PRO A 34 7.60 -21.20 -4.67
N LEU A 35 8.48 -21.64 -3.80
CA LEU A 35 9.91 -21.46 -3.99
C LEU A 35 10.38 -22.38 -5.13
N SER A 36 11.41 -21.95 -5.87
CA SER A 36 12.04 -22.81 -6.89
C SER A 36 12.65 -24.03 -6.24
N ASP A 37 12.68 -25.14 -6.99
CA ASP A 37 13.27 -26.42 -6.52
C ASP A 37 14.74 -26.24 -6.14
N GLU A 38 15.50 -25.44 -6.88
CA GLU A 38 16.88 -25.09 -6.56
C GLU A 38 17.00 -24.45 -5.17
N LYS A 39 16.11 -23.50 -4.88
CA LYS A 39 16.11 -22.80 -3.58
C LYS A 39 15.71 -23.74 -2.44
N ARG A 40 14.71 -24.57 -2.66
CA ARG A 40 14.29 -25.61 -1.71
C ARG A 40 15.45 -26.54 -1.38
N LYS A 41 16.19 -27.00 -2.41
CA LYS A 41 17.36 -27.87 -2.25
C LYS A 41 18.47 -27.19 -1.45
N LYS A 42 18.78 -25.92 -1.72
CA LYS A 42 19.78 -25.14 -0.97
C LYS A 42 19.40 -25.03 0.51
N ILE A 43 18.15 -24.72 0.81
CA ILE A 43 17.65 -24.61 2.19
C ILE A 43 17.74 -25.95 2.90
N LYS A 44 17.31 -27.04 2.23
CA LYS A 44 17.35 -28.37 2.78
C LYS A 44 18.77 -28.81 3.14
N ASP A 45 19.70 -28.69 2.18
CA ASP A 45 21.12 -28.99 2.40
C ASP A 45 21.73 -28.17 3.55
N ALA A 46 21.39 -26.87 3.62
CA ALA A 46 21.91 -26.00 4.65
C ALA A 46 21.36 -26.33 6.06
N ILE A 47 20.12 -26.78 6.18
CA ILE A 47 19.53 -27.23 7.45
C ILE A 47 20.16 -28.58 7.86
N GLU A 48 20.18 -29.60 6.96
CA GLU A 48 20.67 -30.94 7.25
C GLU A 48 22.16 -30.95 7.64
N ASN A 49 22.94 -30.07 7.02
CA ASN A 49 24.41 -30.02 7.24
C ASN A 49 24.83 -28.85 8.15
N LYS A 50 23.86 -28.17 8.82
CA LYS A 50 24.10 -27.03 9.75
C LYS A 50 25.01 -25.96 9.13
N LYS A 51 24.77 -25.61 7.86
CA LYS A 51 25.48 -24.57 7.13
C LYS A 51 24.81 -23.21 7.40
N TYR A 52 25.13 -22.61 8.54
CA TYR A 52 24.46 -21.42 9.09
C TYR A 52 24.42 -20.24 8.12
N LYS A 53 25.58 -19.86 7.59
CA LYS A 53 25.70 -18.74 6.65
C LYS A 53 24.91 -19.00 5.37
N GLU A 54 25.05 -20.17 4.79
CA GLU A 54 24.38 -20.59 3.55
C GLU A 54 22.85 -20.61 3.75
N LEU A 55 22.38 -21.06 4.93
CA LEU A 55 20.97 -21.06 5.28
C LEU A 55 20.41 -19.62 5.29
N ILE A 56 21.09 -18.70 5.96
CA ILE A 56 20.69 -17.30 5.98
C ILE A 56 20.70 -16.70 4.56
N LEU A 57 21.74 -16.94 3.77
CA LEU A 57 21.85 -16.46 2.39
C LEU A 57 20.74 -17.03 1.50
N ALA A 58 20.37 -18.30 1.67
CA ALA A 58 19.27 -18.91 0.92
C ALA A 58 17.90 -18.30 1.25
N CYS A 59 17.69 -17.83 2.48
CA CYS A 59 16.41 -17.29 2.95
C CYS A 59 16.29 -15.77 2.78
N ILE A 60 17.41 -15.02 2.86
CA ILE A 60 17.38 -13.58 3.07
C ILE A 60 16.80 -12.78 1.90
N ASP A 61 16.98 -13.25 0.67
CA ASP A 61 16.48 -12.58 -0.55
C ASP A 61 15.02 -12.93 -0.87
N SER A 62 14.40 -13.77 -0.04
CA SER A 62 12.96 -14.07 -0.21
C SER A 62 12.10 -12.91 0.30
N GLU A 63 10.96 -12.72 -0.32
CA GLU A 63 10.00 -11.69 0.11
C GLU A 63 9.59 -11.88 1.59
N VAL A 64 9.33 -13.13 1.97
CA VAL A 64 9.02 -13.51 3.35
C VAL A 64 10.21 -14.25 3.93
N PHE A 65 10.74 -13.78 5.05
CA PHE A 65 11.72 -14.52 5.85
C PHE A 65 10.97 -15.45 6.81
N PRO A 66 11.45 -16.69 7.07
CA PRO A 66 10.66 -17.69 7.80
C PRO A 66 10.21 -17.25 9.20
N ILE A 67 11.04 -16.52 9.90
CA ILE A 67 10.75 -16.00 11.25
C ILE A 67 10.71 -14.48 11.28
N LYS A 68 10.01 -13.91 12.28
CA LYS A 68 10.01 -12.47 12.54
C LYS A 68 11.20 -12.14 13.43
N ASP A 69 12.22 -11.55 12.85
CA ASP A 69 13.42 -11.12 13.55
C ASP A 69 13.85 -9.72 13.11
N SER A 70 14.06 -8.82 14.07
CA SER A 70 14.36 -7.41 13.82
C SER A 70 15.69 -7.18 13.09
N TYR A 71 16.64 -8.08 13.20
CA TYR A 71 17.97 -7.94 12.59
C TYR A 71 18.01 -8.37 11.12
N VAL A 72 17.06 -9.18 10.68
CA VAL A 72 16.94 -9.62 9.27
C VAL A 72 16.86 -8.43 8.32
N GLY A 73 16.17 -7.35 8.72
CA GLY A 73 16.07 -6.13 7.92
C GLY A 73 17.42 -5.48 7.63
N PHE A 74 18.33 -5.51 8.63
CA PHE A 74 19.71 -5.01 8.47
C PHE A 74 20.52 -5.93 7.54
N LEU A 75 20.48 -7.24 7.78
CA LEU A 75 21.20 -8.23 6.97
C LEU A 75 20.78 -8.22 5.51
N ARG A 76 19.51 -7.90 5.20
CA ARG A 76 19.03 -7.73 3.82
C ARG A 76 19.67 -6.55 3.10
N LYS A 77 19.87 -5.45 3.82
CA LYS A 77 20.44 -4.21 3.24
C LYS A 77 21.96 -4.27 3.15
N ASP A 78 22.59 -4.92 4.12
CA ASP A 78 24.04 -5.09 4.17
C ASP A 78 24.38 -6.57 4.36
N LYS A 79 24.53 -7.28 3.23
CA LYS A 79 24.87 -8.72 3.25
C LYS A 79 26.26 -8.99 3.81
N THR A 80 27.17 -8.00 3.77
CA THR A 80 28.51 -8.18 4.34
C THR A 80 28.45 -8.26 5.87
N ALA A 81 27.36 -7.81 6.48
CA ALA A 81 27.13 -7.96 7.92
C ALA A 81 26.98 -9.43 8.35
N ILE A 82 26.62 -10.32 7.43
CA ILE A 82 26.52 -11.76 7.69
C ILE A 82 27.90 -12.33 8.11
N ASP A 83 28.96 -11.90 7.42
CA ASP A 83 30.33 -12.33 7.75
C ASP A 83 30.90 -11.68 9.00
N ARG A 84 30.46 -10.43 9.30
CA ARG A 84 30.96 -9.66 10.44
C ARG A 84 30.27 -9.97 11.77
N ASN A 85 29.13 -10.68 11.74
CA ASN A 85 28.31 -10.93 12.93
C ASN A 85 27.93 -12.41 13.05
N PRO A 86 28.93 -13.31 13.20
CA PRO A 86 28.69 -14.76 13.20
C PRO A 86 27.75 -15.21 14.34
N GLU A 87 27.84 -14.64 15.52
CA GLU A 87 26.96 -15.01 16.65
C GLU A 87 25.48 -14.70 16.34
N MET A 88 25.20 -13.55 15.74
CA MET A 88 23.85 -13.20 15.33
C MET A 88 23.31 -14.10 14.21
N VAL A 89 24.17 -14.40 13.25
CA VAL A 89 23.85 -15.31 12.13
C VAL A 89 23.55 -16.72 12.66
N ASN A 90 24.39 -17.22 13.59
CA ASN A 90 24.20 -18.52 14.20
C ASN A 90 22.88 -18.58 14.97
N ARG A 91 22.59 -17.57 15.81
CA ARG A 91 21.32 -17.47 16.55
C ARG A 91 20.08 -17.56 15.62
N ILE A 92 20.10 -16.82 14.52
CA ILE A 92 18.98 -16.83 13.56
C ILE A 92 18.91 -18.18 12.84
N ALA A 93 20.05 -18.73 12.44
CA ALA A 93 20.11 -20.02 11.76
C ALA A 93 19.70 -21.18 12.68
N ASP A 94 20.08 -21.16 13.96
CA ASP A 94 19.64 -22.16 14.95
C ASP A 94 18.12 -22.17 15.07
N ALA A 95 17.48 -20.98 15.14
CA ALA A 95 16.03 -20.89 15.17
C ALA A 95 15.35 -21.48 13.91
N LEU A 96 15.98 -21.32 12.73
CA LEU A 96 15.48 -21.94 11.48
C LEU A 96 15.71 -23.47 11.46
N ILE A 97 16.83 -23.93 11.98
CA ILE A 97 17.12 -25.36 12.08
C ILE A 97 16.17 -26.04 13.07
N GLU A 98 15.91 -25.41 14.23
CA GLU A 98 14.95 -25.88 15.22
C GLU A 98 13.55 -25.96 14.65
N MET A 99 13.14 -24.97 13.86
CA MET A 99 11.87 -24.92 13.15
C MET A 99 11.72 -26.08 12.15
N GLY A 100 12.83 -26.53 11.53
CA GLY A 100 12.86 -27.62 10.58
C GLY A 100 12.46 -27.22 9.15
N TYR A 101 12.89 -28.05 8.19
CA TYR A 101 12.78 -27.75 6.76
C TYR A 101 11.34 -27.47 6.29
N GLU A 102 10.39 -28.34 6.65
CA GLU A 102 9.01 -28.22 6.18
C GLU A 102 8.34 -26.93 6.66
N GLU A 103 8.57 -26.55 7.91
CA GLU A 103 8.02 -25.33 8.48
C GLU A 103 8.69 -24.08 7.90
N VAL A 104 10.00 -24.11 7.67
CA VAL A 104 10.74 -23.03 7.02
C VAL A 104 10.18 -22.78 5.61
N ILE A 105 9.99 -23.82 4.80
CA ILE A 105 9.41 -23.70 3.47
C ILE A 105 7.97 -23.17 3.54
N ALA A 106 7.14 -23.75 4.41
CA ALA A 106 5.76 -23.31 4.58
C ALA A 106 5.67 -21.83 5.01
N ALA A 107 6.58 -21.37 5.88
CA ALA A 107 6.66 -19.97 6.31
C ALA A 107 7.08 -19.03 5.17
N MET A 108 8.05 -19.44 4.36
CA MET A 108 8.53 -18.64 3.22
C MET A 108 7.51 -18.54 2.09
N GLU A 109 6.68 -19.57 1.90
CA GLU A 109 5.63 -19.63 0.88
C GLU A 109 4.31 -19.00 1.33
N ARG A 110 4.24 -18.53 2.58
CA ARG A 110 3.05 -17.80 3.05
C ARG A 110 2.77 -16.62 2.14
N PRO A 111 1.49 -16.35 1.84
CA PRO A 111 1.10 -15.17 1.13
C PRO A 111 1.62 -13.91 1.85
N ALA A 112 2.02 -12.90 1.08
CA ALA A 112 2.34 -11.59 1.65
C ALA A 112 1.11 -11.05 2.43
N GLU A 113 1.36 -10.31 3.50
CA GLU A 113 0.29 -9.70 4.30
C GLU A 113 -0.65 -8.91 3.38
N THR A 114 -1.96 -9.11 3.54
CA THR A 114 -3.01 -8.48 2.71
C THR A 114 -2.87 -6.97 2.64
N ASN A 115 -2.40 -6.33 3.73
CA ASN A 115 -2.18 -4.88 3.79
C ASN A 115 -1.20 -4.36 2.74
N ARG A 116 -0.21 -5.15 2.32
CA ARG A 116 0.75 -4.78 1.25
C ARG A 116 0.13 -4.84 -0.15
N GLN A 117 -1.00 -5.54 -0.29
CA GLN A 117 -1.67 -5.73 -1.57
C GLN A 117 -2.72 -4.64 -1.85
N MET A 118 -3.17 -3.91 -0.83
CA MET A 118 -4.31 -2.99 -0.94
C MET A 118 -4.10 -1.88 -1.97
N GLY A 119 -2.89 -1.32 -2.07
CA GLY A 119 -2.57 -0.33 -3.10
C GLY A 119 -2.71 -0.88 -4.52
N THR A 120 -2.17 -2.08 -4.78
CA THR A 120 -2.31 -2.76 -6.07
C THR A 120 -3.76 -3.12 -6.38
N VAL A 121 -4.50 -3.57 -5.36
CA VAL A 121 -5.92 -3.93 -5.50
C VAL A 121 -6.75 -2.70 -5.84
N PHE A 122 -6.49 -1.56 -5.20
CA PHE A 122 -7.13 -0.28 -5.52
C PHE A 122 -6.84 0.15 -6.97
N THR A 123 -5.57 0.10 -7.40
CA THR A 123 -5.19 0.40 -8.80
C THR A 123 -5.91 -0.51 -9.80
N ASN A 124 -5.98 -1.81 -9.52
CA ASN A 124 -6.70 -2.77 -10.36
C ASN A 124 -8.21 -2.52 -10.38
N TRP A 125 -8.79 -2.03 -9.29
CA TRP A 125 -10.19 -1.63 -9.25
C TRP A 125 -10.44 -0.41 -10.16
N ILE A 126 -9.56 0.58 -10.14
CA ILE A 126 -9.62 1.72 -11.08
C ILE A 126 -9.56 1.22 -12.53
N ASP A 127 -8.65 0.28 -12.86
CA ASP A 127 -8.48 -0.28 -14.21
C ASP A 127 -9.75 -0.98 -14.76
N LYS A 128 -10.69 -1.37 -13.90
CA LYS A 128 -12.00 -1.92 -14.33
C LYS A 128 -12.95 -0.87 -14.91
N GLY A 129 -12.59 0.41 -14.93
CA GLY A 129 -13.41 1.49 -15.47
C GLY A 129 -14.65 1.84 -14.64
N ILE A 130 -14.70 1.41 -13.38
CA ILE A 130 -15.86 1.58 -12.48
C ILE A 130 -16.24 3.05 -12.27
N LEU A 131 -15.26 3.94 -12.34
CA LEU A 131 -15.51 5.38 -12.18
C LEU A 131 -16.20 6.01 -13.40
N GLY A 132 -16.27 5.31 -14.55
CA GLY A 132 -16.91 5.82 -15.78
C GLY A 132 -16.11 6.95 -16.45
N ILE A 133 -14.82 7.08 -16.14
CA ILE A 133 -13.90 8.07 -16.70
C ILE A 133 -12.86 7.32 -17.55
N LYS A 134 -12.47 7.88 -18.68
CA LYS A 134 -11.43 7.32 -19.55
C LYS A 134 -10.15 7.10 -18.76
N ILE A 135 -9.54 5.95 -18.96
CA ILE A 135 -8.27 5.59 -18.29
C ILE A 135 -7.17 5.57 -19.34
N THR A 136 -6.03 6.15 -19.01
CA THR A 136 -4.81 6.03 -19.81
C THR A 136 -3.62 5.63 -18.94
N LYS A 137 -2.64 4.99 -19.57
CA LYS A 137 -1.29 4.75 -19.00
C LYS A 137 -0.24 5.61 -19.70
N ASP A 138 -0.66 6.38 -20.70
CA ASP A 138 0.21 7.29 -21.46
C ASP A 138 0.19 8.68 -20.84
N ARG A 139 1.35 9.13 -20.35
CA ARG A 139 1.54 10.45 -19.73
C ARG A 139 1.40 11.59 -20.74
N GLU A 140 1.80 11.38 -21.98
CA GLU A 140 1.71 12.37 -23.06
C GLU A 140 0.24 12.57 -23.48
N GLU A 141 -0.52 11.48 -23.65
CA GLU A 141 -1.94 11.55 -23.87
C GLU A 141 -2.64 12.30 -22.73
N PHE A 142 -2.34 11.95 -21.48
CA PHE A 142 -2.92 12.60 -20.31
C PHE A 142 -2.58 14.10 -20.25
N LEU A 143 -1.37 14.50 -20.60
CA LEU A 143 -0.93 15.90 -20.58
C LEU A 143 -1.60 16.73 -21.68
N ASN A 144 -1.64 16.21 -22.89
CA ASN A 144 -2.02 16.96 -24.09
C ASN A 144 -3.51 16.94 -24.41
N SER A 145 -4.27 16.01 -23.85
CA SER A 145 -5.72 15.95 -23.98
C SER A 145 -6.41 16.95 -23.06
N SER A 146 -7.61 17.41 -23.43
CA SER A 146 -8.54 18.16 -22.55
C SER A 146 -9.65 17.30 -21.97
N GLU A 147 -9.72 16.00 -22.33
CA GLU A 147 -10.75 15.08 -21.87
C GLU A 147 -10.65 14.75 -20.39
N ASN A 148 -11.79 14.42 -19.77
CA ASN A 148 -11.82 13.84 -18.43
C ASN A 148 -11.11 12.48 -18.46
N MET A 149 -10.07 12.30 -17.63
CA MET A 149 -9.18 11.16 -17.75
C MET A 149 -8.50 10.80 -16.44
N ILE A 150 -8.26 9.53 -16.22
CA ILE A 150 -7.47 9.00 -15.09
C ILE A 150 -6.12 8.54 -15.64
N LEU A 151 -5.03 9.03 -15.06
CA LEU A 151 -3.69 8.50 -15.32
C LEU A 151 -3.42 7.33 -14.38
N ASN A 152 -3.57 6.10 -14.89
CA ASN A 152 -3.41 4.89 -14.09
C ASN A 152 -2.11 4.12 -14.42
N THR A 153 -0.97 4.78 -14.17
CA THR A 153 0.38 4.21 -14.22
C THR A 153 0.76 3.66 -12.83
N ASN A 154 2.04 3.41 -12.58
CA ASN A 154 2.52 3.13 -11.23
C ASN A 154 2.52 4.42 -10.37
N ASP A 155 2.58 4.26 -9.06
CA ASP A 155 2.53 5.35 -8.08
C ASP A 155 3.68 6.36 -8.26
N LYS A 156 4.89 5.88 -8.56
CA LYS A 156 6.07 6.71 -8.81
C LYS A 156 5.87 7.64 -9.99
N ASP A 157 5.35 7.13 -11.10
CA ASP A 157 5.12 7.91 -12.33
C ASP A 157 4.04 8.96 -12.11
N ARG A 158 2.93 8.62 -11.42
CA ARG A 158 1.90 9.58 -11.03
C ARG A 158 2.47 10.70 -10.14
N GLY A 159 3.28 10.33 -9.14
CA GLY A 159 3.94 11.30 -8.26
C GLY A 159 4.92 12.19 -9.01
N GLU A 160 5.68 11.66 -9.96
CA GLU A 160 6.57 12.43 -10.81
C GLU A 160 5.82 13.41 -11.71
N PHE A 161 4.76 12.97 -12.38
CA PHE A 161 3.89 13.83 -13.16
C PHE A 161 3.35 14.99 -12.32
N ALA A 162 2.84 14.71 -11.12
CA ALA A 162 2.30 15.73 -10.23
C ALA A 162 3.37 16.72 -9.75
N ARG A 163 4.62 16.28 -9.55
CA ARG A 163 5.73 17.19 -9.22
C ARG A 163 6.06 18.12 -10.36
N ILE A 164 6.11 17.63 -11.58
CA ILE A 164 6.49 18.42 -12.75
C ILE A 164 5.40 19.43 -13.11
N TYR A 165 4.13 19.03 -13.09
CA TYR A 165 3.04 19.82 -13.67
C TYR A 165 2.05 20.40 -12.68
N LEU A 166 1.90 19.80 -11.48
CA LEU A 166 0.81 20.10 -10.56
C LEU A 166 1.28 20.69 -9.21
N GLY A 167 2.55 21.04 -9.08
CA GLY A 167 3.09 21.64 -7.85
C GLY A 167 3.17 20.71 -6.65
N TYR A 168 3.10 19.39 -6.86
CA TYR A 168 3.24 18.40 -5.79
C TYR A 168 4.67 18.41 -5.23
N GLY A 169 4.81 18.87 -3.98
CA GLY A 169 6.11 19.15 -3.36
C GLY A 169 6.75 17.97 -2.64
N ARG A 170 6.25 16.73 -2.81
CA ARG A 170 6.78 15.56 -2.10
C ARG A 170 7.50 14.61 -3.05
N ASN A 171 8.61 14.02 -2.57
CA ASN A 171 9.33 12.99 -3.32
C ASN A 171 8.77 11.58 -3.01
N ARG A 172 7.49 11.36 -3.32
CA ARG A 172 6.80 10.07 -3.19
C ARG A 172 5.82 9.88 -4.33
N GLY A 173 5.39 8.63 -4.51
CA GLY A 173 4.31 8.27 -5.42
C GLY A 173 2.96 8.81 -5.00
N LEU A 174 1.99 8.69 -5.89
CA LEU A 174 0.57 8.97 -5.67
C LEU A 174 -0.24 7.72 -6.01
N ASP A 175 -1.26 7.44 -5.19
CA ASP A 175 -2.14 6.30 -5.43
C ASP A 175 -3.23 6.62 -6.47
N PHE A 176 -3.58 7.91 -6.64
CA PHE A 176 -4.61 8.36 -7.58
C PHE A 176 -4.24 9.69 -8.27
N LEU A 177 -4.53 9.78 -9.57
CA LEU A 177 -4.40 11.01 -10.36
C LEU A 177 -5.47 11.04 -11.47
N CYS A 178 -6.31 12.08 -11.43
CA CYS A 178 -7.41 12.27 -12.38
C CYS A 178 -7.46 13.72 -12.84
N ARG A 179 -7.91 13.94 -14.07
CA ARG A 179 -8.40 15.24 -14.55
C ARG A 179 -9.89 15.14 -14.82
N TYR A 180 -10.65 16.06 -14.26
CA TYR A 180 -12.09 16.16 -14.44
C TYR A 180 -12.54 17.62 -14.49
N ASN A 181 -13.29 18.00 -15.51
CA ASN A 181 -13.75 19.38 -15.75
C ASN A 181 -12.63 20.43 -15.66
N GLY A 182 -11.43 20.10 -16.18
CA GLY A 182 -10.27 20.98 -16.17
C GLY A 182 -9.51 21.04 -14.84
N LYS A 183 -10.01 20.41 -13.78
CA LYS A 183 -9.37 20.32 -12.48
C LYS A 183 -8.57 19.03 -12.37
N TYR A 184 -7.47 19.05 -11.61
CA TYR A 184 -6.66 17.88 -11.34
C TYR A 184 -6.88 17.41 -9.91
N ILE A 185 -7.15 16.13 -9.75
CA ILE A 185 -7.39 15.47 -8.46
C ILE A 185 -6.20 14.57 -8.20
N ILE A 186 -5.49 14.79 -7.09
CA ILE A 186 -4.40 13.93 -6.63
C ILE A 186 -4.78 13.25 -5.32
N GLY A 187 -4.47 11.97 -5.17
CA GLY A 187 -4.95 11.20 -4.02
C GLY A 187 -3.95 10.20 -3.45
N GLU A 188 -4.03 10.03 -2.13
CA GLU A 188 -3.44 8.92 -1.38
C GLU A 188 -4.55 7.95 -0.98
N ALA A 189 -4.36 6.65 -1.22
CA ALA A 189 -5.32 5.61 -0.86
C ALA A 189 -4.73 4.68 0.20
N LYS A 190 -5.45 4.45 1.30
CA LYS A 190 -5.03 3.54 2.38
C LYS A 190 -6.22 2.75 2.93
N PHE A 191 -5.98 1.48 3.21
CA PHE A 191 -6.93 0.64 3.92
C PHE A 191 -6.41 0.37 5.33
N ILE A 192 -7.10 0.89 6.33
CA ILE A 192 -6.70 0.86 7.73
C ILE A 192 -7.34 -0.33 8.44
N THR A 193 -6.54 -1.27 8.90
CA THR A 193 -7.02 -2.54 9.49
C THR A 193 -6.96 -2.61 11.01
N SER A 194 -6.21 -1.73 11.65
CA SER A 194 -6.09 -1.68 13.11
C SER A 194 -5.85 -0.27 13.61
N SER A 195 -6.12 0.01 14.87
CA SER A 195 -5.98 1.34 15.48
C SER A 195 -4.59 1.63 16.05
N GLY A 196 -3.64 0.70 15.98
CA GLY A 196 -2.32 0.85 16.61
C GLY A 196 -1.14 0.68 15.66
N GLY A 197 0.04 0.99 16.17
CA GLY A 197 1.32 0.75 15.52
C GLY A 197 1.48 1.49 14.19
N ASN A 198 1.91 0.76 13.17
CA ASN A 198 2.21 1.32 11.85
C ASN A 198 0.97 1.87 11.10
N GLN A 199 -0.25 1.53 11.50
CA GLN A 199 -1.48 1.98 10.87
C GLN A 199 -1.78 3.46 11.16
N GLY A 200 -1.42 3.97 12.35
CA GLY A 200 -1.45 5.41 12.65
C GLY A 200 -0.56 6.21 11.70
N ASN A 201 0.66 5.73 11.47
CA ASN A 201 1.59 6.34 10.52
C ASN A 201 1.05 6.33 9.07
N GLN A 202 0.24 5.32 8.69
CA GLN A 202 -0.40 5.28 7.37
C GLN A 202 -1.47 6.35 7.23
N LEU A 203 -2.29 6.56 8.26
CA LEU A 203 -3.27 7.64 8.29
C LEU A 203 -2.57 9.00 8.19
N ASP A 204 -1.60 9.28 9.06
CA ASP A 204 -0.86 10.53 9.07
C ASP A 204 -0.17 10.78 7.73
N SER A 205 0.42 9.74 7.14
CA SER A 205 1.04 9.79 5.82
C SER A 205 0.03 10.15 4.73
N ALA A 206 -1.18 9.59 4.73
CA ALA A 206 -2.21 9.95 3.77
C ALA A 206 -2.70 11.38 3.96
N MET A 207 -2.89 11.81 5.21
CA MET A 207 -3.35 13.17 5.52
C MET A 207 -2.37 14.26 5.07
N THR A 208 -1.08 13.93 4.92
CA THR A 208 -0.10 14.90 4.41
C THR A 208 -0.33 15.30 2.95
N ILE A 209 -1.25 14.65 2.22
CA ILE A 209 -1.61 15.05 0.85
C ILE A 209 -2.15 16.49 0.83
N PHE A 210 -2.89 16.91 1.85
CA PHE A 210 -3.51 18.23 1.93
C PHE A 210 -2.52 19.39 2.08
N THR A 211 -1.30 19.13 2.49
CA THR A 211 -0.20 20.10 2.59
C THR A 211 0.87 19.88 1.55
N SER A 212 0.58 19.05 0.55
CA SER A 212 1.59 18.61 -0.42
C SER A 212 1.75 19.54 -1.61
N ILE A 213 0.76 20.40 -1.92
CA ILE A 213 0.86 21.36 -3.01
C ILE A 213 1.63 22.57 -2.49
N LYS A 214 2.84 22.77 -3.02
CA LYS A 214 3.79 23.78 -2.53
C LYS A 214 4.08 24.90 -3.51
N THR A 215 3.77 24.69 -4.78
CA THR A 215 4.02 25.68 -5.81
C THR A 215 2.73 26.02 -6.53
N THR A 216 2.54 27.28 -6.82
CA THR A 216 1.42 27.76 -7.63
C THR A 216 1.58 27.22 -9.05
N THR A 217 0.53 26.63 -9.58
CA THR A 217 0.45 26.16 -10.96
C THR A 217 -0.69 26.85 -11.69
N LYS A 218 -0.71 26.75 -13.01
CA LYS A 218 -1.83 27.22 -13.82
C LYS A 218 -3.10 26.33 -13.68
N TYR A 219 -2.97 25.22 -13.01
CA TYR A 219 -4.04 24.24 -12.83
C TYR A 219 -4.65 24.34 -11.43
N GLU A 220 -5.95 24.16 -11.34
CA GLU A 220 -6.63 23.89 -10.07
C GLU A 220 -6.35 22.43 -9.67
N VAL A 221 -5.70 22.24 -8.51
CA VAL A 221 -5.31 20.93 -7.99
C VAL A 221 -6.01 20.65 -6.69
N ILE A 222 -6.77 19.56 -6.64
CA ILE A 222 -7.57 19.14 -5.50
C ILE A 222 -6.93 17.91 -4.86
N PRO A 223 -6.31 18.04 -3.69
CA PRO A 223 -5.80 16.90 -2.94
C PRO A 223 -6.95 16.18 -2.20
N ILE A 224 -6.95 14.84 -2.24
CA ILE A 224 -7.92 14.00 -1.54
C ILE A 224 -7.23 12.87 -0.78
N ALA A 225 -7.84 12.40 0.31
CA ALA A 225 -7.44 11.18 1.00
C ALA A 225 -8.54 10.12 0.86
N ILE A 226 -8.23 9.02 0.17
CA ILE A 226 -9.13 7.89 -0.04
C ILE A 226 -8.81 6.86 1.04
N LEU A 227 -9.62 6.84 2.08
CA LEU A 227 -9.36 6.03 3.26
C LEU A 227 -10.50 5.05 3.49
N ASP A 228 -10.16 3.82 3.81
CA ASP A 228 -11.14 2.76 4.09
C ASP A 228 -10.73 1.93 5.31
N GLY A 229 -11.66 1.18 5.85
CA GLY A 229 -11.45 0.28 6.99
C GLY A 229 -11.96 0.83 8.30
N ILE A 230 -11.29 0.47 9.41
CA ILE A 230 -11.79 0.70 10.78
C ILE A 230 -11.86 2.16 11.22
N LEU A 231 -11.23 3.08 10.49
CA LEU A 231 -11.23 4.50 10.86
C LEU A 231 -12.62 5.14 10.86
N TYR A 232 -13.60 4.55 10.17
CA TYR A 232 -14.99 5.03 10.15
C TYR A 232 -15.85 4.46 11.29
N LEU A 233 -15.31 3.57 12.10
CA LEU A 233 -16.00 3.09 13.31
C LEU A 233 -15.99 4.19 14.37
N GLU A 234 -17.17 4.70 14.69
CA GLU A 234 -17.32 5.74 15.71
C GLU A 234 -16.80 5.28 17.07
N GLY A 235 -16.15 6.17 17.78
CA GLY A 235 -15.61 5.90 19.10
C GLY A 235 -14.52 6.86 19.51
N ASN A 236 -13.83 6.53 20.61
CA ASN A 236 -12.77 7.34 21.18
C ASN A 236 -11.39 7.05 20.57
N ASN A 237 -11.31 6.19 19.54
CA ASN A 237 -10.03 5.91 18.90
C ASN A 237 -9.48 7.17 18.20
N GLN A 238 -8.16 7.32 18.26
CA GLN A 238 -7.47 8.51 17.73
C GLN A 238 -7.73 8.71 16.22
N MET A 239 -7.83 7.64 15.43
CA MET A 239 -8.02 7.74 13.99
C MET A 239 -9.37 8.33 13.63
N TYR A 240 -10.45 7.84 14.27
CA TYR A 240 -11.78 8.43 14.10
C TYR A 240 -11.79 9.89 14.52
N GLN A 241 -11.16 10.24 15.65
CA GLN A 241 -11.09 11.63 16.11
C GLN A 241 -10.29 12.52 15.14
N THR A 242 -9.24 12.00 14.50
CA THR A 242 -8.47 12.71 13.48
C THR A 242 -9.33 13.06 12.28
N ILE A 243 -10.04 12.10 11.68
CA ILE A 243 -10.90 12.36 10.53
C ILE A 243 -12.12 13.22 10.91
N LYS A 244 -12.67 13.07 12.12
CA LYS A 244 -13.78 13.84 12.62
C LYS A 244 -13.45 15.34 12.72
N ARG A 245 -12.25 15.70 13.14
CA ARG A 245 -11.78 17.08 13.26
C ARG A 245 -11.31 17.69 11.94
N ASN A 246 -11.12 16.87 10.92
CA ASN A 246 -10.61 17.30 9.64
C ASN A 246 -11.75 17.84 8.73
N ASN A 247 -11.47 18.92 8.01
CA ASN A 247 -12.40 19.54 7.06
C ASN A 247 -11.99 19.33 5.59
N ASN A 248 -10.87 18.65 5.35
CA ASN A 248 -10.42 18.31 4.00
C ASN A 248 -11.22 17.13 3.42
N ASP A 249 -11.06 16.89 2.13
CA ASP A 249 -11.75 15.84 1.38
C ASP A 249 -11.18 14.44 1.68
N VAL A 250 -11.62 13.89 2.81
CA VAL A 250 -11.37 12.51 3.24
C VAL A 250 -12.62 11.69 2.97
N MET A 251 -12.47 10.59 2.25
CA MET A 251 -13.60 9.74 1.85
C MET A 251 -13.23 8.27 1.69
N SER A 252 -14.25 7.40 1.77
CA SER A 252 -14.15 6.02 1.30
C SER A 252 -14.02 5.98 -0.22
N ALA A 253 -13.33 4.99 -0.76
CA ALA A 253 -13.28 4.71 -2.20
C ALA A 253 -14.68 4.53 -2.80
N LEU A 254 -15.65 4.12 -2.01
CA LEU A 254 -17.06 3.97 -2.42
C LEU A 254 -17.70 5.29 -2.86
N PHE A 255 -17.22 6.43 -2.38
CA PHE A 255 -17.71 7.77 -2.74
C PHE A 255 -16.81 8.51 -3.73
N LEU A 256 -15.70 7.90 -4.18
CA LEU A 256 -14.75 8.55 -5.08
C LEU A 256 -15.40 9.00 -6.39
N ARG A 257 -16.28 8.17 -6.97
CA ARG A 257 -17.03 8.52 -8.19
C ARG A 257 -17.92 9.74 -7.93
N ASP A 258 -18.73 9.69 -6.90
CA ASP A 258 -19.69 10.76 -6.60
C ASP A 258 -18.97 12.09 -6.32
N PHE A 259 -17.83 12.04 -5.61
CA PHE A 259 -16.97 13.19 -5.40
C PHE A 259 -16.52 13.80 -6.72
N ILE A 260 -15.94 12.99 -7.62
CA ILE A 260 -15.40 13.46 -8.90
C ILE A 260 -16.49 14.12 -9.74
N TYR A 261 -17.68 13.52 -9.79
CA TYR A 261 -18.81 14.01 -10.62
C TYR A 261 -19.49 15.26 -10.05
N GLN A 262 -19.15 15.70 -8.85
CA GLN A 262 -19.61 16.97 -8.25
C GLN A 262 -18.66 18.15 -8.49
N LEU A 263 -17.48 17.93 -9.09
CA LEU A 263 -16.48 18.96 -9.40
C LEU A 263 -16.77 19.67 -10.72
#